data_0fa7f1f16fefbbfd4fefe756476cdad7
#
_entry.id   0fa7f1f16fefbbfd4fefe756476cdad7
#
_cell.length_a   1.000
_cell.length_b   1.000
_cell.length_c   1.000
_cell.angle_alpha   90.00
_cell.angle_beta   90.00
_cell.angle_gamma   90.00
#
_symmetry.space_group_name_H-M   'P 1'
#
loop_
_entity.id
_entity.type
_entity.pdbx_description
1 polymer ?
#
loop_
_entity_poly.entity_id
_entity_poly.type
_entity_poly.pdbx_seq_one_letter_code
_entity_poly.pdbx_strand_id
1 'polypeptide(L)' 'GQLSELSGLVGRMPIKDIVGETTDMIERSCIQSALTLTQNNRASAAEMLGLSRQSLYVKLRRFGMLSEDEKI' A
#
# COMPACT_ATOMS: atom_id res chain seq x y z
N GLY A 1 -1.13 -16.86 9.37
CA GLY A 1 -0.51 -15.53 9.31
C GLY A 1 0.22 -15.30 7.99
N GLN A 2 0.83 -14.14 7.85
CA GLN A 2 1.53 -13.76 6.62
C GLN A 2 2.64 -14.73 6.24
N LEU A 3 3.34 -15.25 7.24
CA LEU A 3 4.44 -16.19 6.98
C LEU A 3 3.94 -17.48 6.37
N SER A 4 2.77 -17.95 6.80
CA SER A 4 2.16 -19.14 6.23
C SER A 4 1.76 -18.91 4.77
N GLU A 5 1.25 -17.71 4.47
CA GLU A 5 0.88 -17.33 3.11
C GLU A 5 2.09 -17.28 2.21
N LEU A 6 3.20 -16.75 2.72
CA LEU A 6 4.45 -16.68 1.96
C LEU A 6 4.97 -18.08 1.64
N SER A 7 4.90 -18.99 2.59
CA SER A 7 5.32 -20.38 2.37
C SER A 7 4.53 -21.02 1.24
N GLY A 8 3.24 -20.71 1.13
CA GLY A 8 2.40 -21.24 0.07
C GLY A 8 2.76 -20.74 -1.32
N LEU A 9 3.49 -19.63 -1.42
CA LEU A 9 3.90 -19.08 -2.71
C LEU A 9 5.22 -19.66 -3.21
N VAL A 10 5.99 -20.26 -2.33
CA VAL A 10 7.27 -20.87 -2.72
C VAL A 10 7.00 -22.04 -3.67
N GLY A 11 7.65 -22.00 -4.83
CA GLY A 11 7.46 -23.00 -5.88
C GLY A 11 6.37 -22.63 -6.87
N ARG A 12 5.54 -21.62 -6.56
CA ARG A 12 4.48 -21.16 -7.46
C ARG A 12 4.90 -19.94 -8.25
N MET A 13 5.78 -19.12 -7.68
CA MET A 13 6.28 -17.93 -8.36
C MET A 13 7.70 -17.65 -7.92
N PRO A 14 8.47 -16.91 -8.72
CA PRO A 14 9.84 -16.54 -8.37
C PRO A 14 9.88 -15.68 -7.11
N ILE A 15 10.97 -15.78 -6.35
CA ILE A 15 11.13 -15.01 -5.11
C ILE A 15 10.97 -13.50 -5.34
N LYS A 16 11.42 -13.01 -6.48
CA LYS A 16 11.28 -11.59 -6.84
C LYS A 16 9.82 -11.16 -6.84
N ASP A 17 8.94 -11.99 -7.40
CA ASP A 17 7.51 -11.69 -7.45
C ASP A 17 6.87 -11.82 -6.08
N ILE A 18 7.31 -12.81 -5.29
CA ILE A 18 6.81 -12.98 -3.93
C ILE A 18 7.10 -11.75 -3.09
N VAL A 19 8.33 -11.25 -3.17
CA VAL A 19 8.76 -10.06 -2.42
C VAL A 19 7.97 -8.84 -2.88
N GLY A 20 7.76 -8.69 -4.19
CA GLY A 20 7.00 -7.57 -4.74
C GLY A 20 5.55 -7.55 -4.25
N GLU A 21 4.88 -8.69 -4.30
CA GLU A 21 3.50 -8.78 -3.84
C GLU A 21 3.38 -8.52 -2.34
N THR A 22 4.32 -9.07 -1.56
CA THR A 22 4.34 -8.87 -0.12
C THR A 22 4.54 -7.40 0.22
N THR A 23 5.46 -6.73 -0.48
CA THR A 23 5.70 -5.31 -0.30
C THR A 23 4.45 -4.50 -0.58
N ASP A 24 3.74 -4.81 -1.67
CA ASP A 24 2.50 -4.12 -2.03
C ASP A 24 1.42 -4.31 -0.96
N MET A 25 1.29 -5.50 -0.42
CA MET A 25 0.33 -5.78 0.64
C MET A 25 0.62 -4.94 1.88
N ILE A 26 1.88 -4.88 2.28
CA ILE A 26 2.31 -4.13 3.46
C ILE A 26 2.08 -2.63 3.23
N GLU A 27 2.48 -2.10 2.08
CA GLU A 27 2.28 -0.70 1.77
C GLU A 27 0.80 -0.32 1.76
N ARG A 28 -0.02 -1.14 1.14
CA ARG A 28 -1.47 -0.90 1.10
C ARG A 28 -2.06 -0.88 2.49
N SER A 29 -1.70 -1.85 3.33
CA SER A 29 -2.17 -1.91 4.71
C SER A 29 -1.76 -0.68 5.50
N CYS A 30 -0.52 -0.24 5.36
CA CYS A 30 -0.02 0.93 6.06
C CYS A 30 -0.75 2.19 5.62
N ILE A 31 -0.97 2.35 4.32
CA ILE A 31 -1.69 3.51 3.78
C ILE A 31 -3.14 3.50 4.27
N GLN A 32 -3.79 2.35 4.21
CA GLN A 32 -5.16 2.21 4.68
C GLN A 32 -5.28 2.61 6.14
N SER A 33 -4.38 2.12 6.98
CA SER A 33 -4.37 2.44 8.40
C SER A 33 -4.15 3.93 8.65
N ALA A 34 -3.21 4.52 7.93
CA ALA A 34 -2.93 5.95 8.09
C ALA A 34 -4.12 6.81 7.67
N LEU A 35 -4.80 6.44 6.59
CA LEU A 35 -5.99 7.16 6.15
C LEU A 35 -7.13 7.02 7.17
N THR A 36 -7.29 5.84 7.73
CA THR A 36 -8.31 5.62 8.77
C THR A 36 -8.01 6.46 10.00
N LEU A 37 -6.76 6.47 10.45
CA LEU A 37 -6.35 7.21 11.64
C LEU A 37 -6.47 8.71 11.46
N THR A 38 -6.33 9.21 10.25
CA THR A 38 -6.39 10.64 9.95
C THR A 38 -7.72 11.07 9.36
N GLN A 39 -8.71 10.18 9.33
CA GLN A 39 -10.03 10.45 8.75
C GLN A 39 -9.93 10.95 7.32
N ASN A 40 -9.11 10.24 6.52
CA ASN A 40 -8.87 10.52 5.11
C ASN A 40 -8.15 11.85 4.84
N ASN A 41 -7.46 12.38 5.84
CA ASN A 41 -6.62 13.55 5.64
C ASN A 41 -5.29 13.09 5.02
N ARG A 42 -5.15 13.25 3.71
CA ARG A 42 -4.00 12.73 2.99
C ARG A 42 -2.69 13.41 3.36
N ALA A 43 -2.74 14.71 3.66
CA ALA A 43 -1.55 15.42 4.09
C ALA A 43 -1.03 14.84 5.41
N SER A 44 -1.92 14.62 6.36
CA SER A 44 -1.56 14.02 7.65
C SER A 44 -1.13 12.57 7.49
N ALA A 45 -1.79 11.83 6.63
CA ALA A 45 -1.43 10.44 6.37
C ALA A 45 -0.03 10.33 5.76
N ALA A 46 0.29 11.19 4.81
CA ALA A 46 1.61 11.21 4.19
C ALA A 46 2.68 11.52 5.23
N GLU A 47 2.44 12.51 6.08
CA GLU A 47 3.37 12.85 7.15
C GLU A 47 3.57 11.69 8.10
N MET A 48 2.48 11.03 8.50
CA MET A 48 2.51 9.87 9.39
C MET A 48 3.35 8.73 8.80
N LEU A 49 3.28 8.55 7.48
CA LEU A 49 3.99 7.48 6.78
C LEU A 49 5.41 7.88 6.36
N GLY A 50 5.81 9.13 6.60
CA GLY A 50 7.12 9.61 6.18
C GLY A 50 7.23 9.80 4.68
N LEU A 51 6.11 10.05 4.00
CA LEU A 51 6.06 10.24 2.55
C LEU A 51 5.73 11.68 2.21
N SER A 52 6.15 12.13 1.03
CA SER A 52 5.65 13.38 0.48
C SER A 52 4.21 13.16 0.01
N ARG A 53 3.45 14.25 -0.12
CA ARG A 53 2.08 14.15 -0.62
C ARG A 53 2.04 13.53 -2.01
N GLN A 54 3.01 13.92 -2.85
CA GLN A 54 3.09 13.40 -4.20
C GLN A 54 3.35 11.89 -4.20
N SER A 55 4.27 11.43 -3.37
CA SER A 55 4.57 9.99 -3.25
C SER A 55 3.34 9.22 -2.79
N LEU A 56 2.60 9.76 -1.83
CA LEU A 56 1.37 9.13 -1.36
C LEU A 56 0.35 9.03 -2.50
N TYR A 57 0.17 10.09 -3.28
CA TYR A 57 -0.77 10.07 -4.41
C TYR A 57 -0.40 9.02 -5.45
N VAL A 58 0.89 8.89 -5.74
CA VAL A 58 1.37 7.88 -6.69
C VAL A 58 0.98 6.48 -6.21
N LYS A 59 1.18 6.21 -4.92
CA LYS A 59 0.84 4.92 -4.34
C LYS A 59 -0.66 4.69 -4.30
N LEU A 60 -1.45 5.70 -3.95
CA LEU A 60 -2.90 5.60 -3.95
C LEU A 60 -3.43 5.26 -5.35
N ARG A 61 -2.88 5.89 -6.37
CA ARG A 61 -3.25 5.61 -7.75
C ARG A 61 -2.89 4.17 -8.12
N ARG A 62 -1.69 3.77 -7.77
CA ARG A 62 -1.19 2.41 -8.07
C ARG A 62 -2.08 1.34 -7.46
N PHE A 63 -2.55 1.57 -6.24
CA PHE A 63 -3.37 0.58 -5.51
C PHE A 63 -4.87 0.76 -5.74
N GLY A 64 -5.26 1.70 -6.60
CA GLY A 64 -6.67 1.94 -6.88
C GLY A 64 -7.44 2.49 -5.68
N MET A 65 -6.78 3.25 -4.82
CA MET A 65 -7.37 3.79 -3.60
C MET A 65 -7.83 5.23 -3.72
N LEU A 66 -7.70 5.83 -4.90
CA LEU A 66 -8.22 7.18 -5.13
C LEU A 66 -9.71 7.12 -5.44
N SER A 67 -10.44 8.15 -4.99
CA SER A 67 -11.85 8.26 -5.35
C SER A 67 -12.01 8.62 -6.82
N GLU A 68 -13.22 8.43 -7.34
CA GLU A 68 -13.51 8.76 -8.75
C GLU A 68 -13.17 10.22 -9.09
N ASP A 69 -13.45 11.13 -8.15
CA ASP A 69 -13.20 12.56 -8.35
C ASP A 69 -11.73 12.90 -8.47
N GLU A 70 -10.86 12.00 -8.02
CA GLU A 70 -9.42 12.23 -7.97
C GLU A 70 -8.66 11.51 -9.06
N LYS A 71 -9.34 10.69 -9.83
CA LYS A 71 -8.76 10.01 -10.98
C LYS A 71 -8.82 10.92 -12.18
N ILE A 72 -7.68 11.44 -12.57
CA ILE A 72 -7.58 12.32 -13.73
C ILE A 72 -6.63 11.74 -14.75
#